data_98bd0362ce6e29d28c1fc2f03779f03d
#
_entry.id   98bd0362ce6e29d28c1fc2f03779f03d
#
_cell.length_a   1.000
_cell.length_b   1.000
_cell.length_c   1.000
_cell.angle_alpha   90.00
_cell.angle_beta   90.00
_cell.angle_gamma   90.00
#
_symmetry.space_group_name_H-M   'P 1'
#
loop_
_entity.id
_entity.type
_entity.pdbx_description
1 polymer ?
#
loop_
_entity_poly.entity_id
_entity_poly.type
_entity_poly.pdbx_seq_one_letter_code
_entity_poly.pdbx_strand_id
1 'polypeptide(L)'
;MKKYISIILSILCILSLVGCGNKSMNYIIKNKPSVTGIVEEVHDDYIIIYSETADGYPNGSNWSISLNVENKDSYTDVVVGDEIVFYYDGMAMETDPLQVSTVYAITLKTPAE
;
A
#
# COMPACT_ATOMS: atom_id res chain seq x y z
N MET A 1 -29.98 33.46 -3.35
CA MET A 1 -28.62 33.30 -2.88
C MET A 1 -28.47 32.21 -1.85
N LYS A 2 -29.27 32.17 -0.82
CA LYS A 2 -29.15 31.12 0.20
C LYS A 2 -29.37 29.72 -0.37
N LYS A 3 -30.22 29.57 -1.38
CA LYS A 3 -30.49 28.27 -2.01
C LYS A 3 -29.25 27.71 -2.71
N TYR A 4 -28.45 28.54 -3.32
CA TYR A 4 -27.26 28.11 -4.06
C TYR A 4 -26.15 27.69 -3.12
N ILE A 5 -26.02 28.38 -1.99
CA ILE A 5 -25.02 28.05 -0.98
C ILE A 5 -25.31 26.67 -0.39
N SER A 6 -26.58 26.34 -0.13
CA SER A 6 -27.00 25.04 0.37
C SER A 6 -26.67 23.92 -0.62
N ILE A 7 -26.92 24.13 -1.90
CA ILE A 7 -26.63 23.17 -2.93
C ILE A 7 -25.13 22.92 -3.04
N ILE A 8 -24.33 23.98 -3.01
CA ILE A 8 -22.87 23.87 -3.06
C ILE A 8 -22.33 23.08 -1.88
N LEU A 9 -22.84 23.36 -0.69
CA LEU A 9 -22.44 22.63 0.52
C LEU A 9 -22.80 21.15 0.44
N SER A 10 -23.96 20.82 -0.11
CA SER A 10 -24.37 19.43 -0.30
C SER A 10 -23.44 18.70 -1.26
N ILE A 11 -23.05 19.32 -2.35
CA ILE A 11 -22.12 18.75 -3.31
C ILE A 11 -20.76 18.50 -2.68
N LEU A 12 -20.26 19.45 -1.90
CA LEU A 12 -18.99 19.31 -1.19
C LEU A 12 -19.03 18.15 -0.19
N CYS A 13 -20.13 17.98 0.52
CA CYS A 13 -20.31 16.87 1.44
C CYS A 13 -20.29 15.53 0.73
N ILE A 14 -20.95 15.43 -0.42
CA ILE A 14 -20.96 14.21 -1.23
C ILE A 14 -19.56 13.86 -1.70
N LEU A 15 -18.80 14.83 -2.18
CA LEU A 15 -17.42 14.63 -2.59
C LEU A 15 -16.54 14.16 -1.44
N SER A 16 -16.74 14.71 -0.26
CA SER A 16 -16.02 14.28 0.93
C SER A 16 -16.33 12.83 1.31
N LEU A 17 -17.57 12.41 1.20
CA LEU A 17 -17.99 11.04 1.47
C LEU A 17 -17.38 10.06 0.48
N VAL A 18 -17.34 10.42 -0.80
CA VAL A 18 -16.68 9.59 -1.82
C VAL A 18 -15.19 9.46 -1.52
N GLY A 19 -14.55 10.53 -1.08
CA GLY A 19 -13.15 10.52 -0.67
C GLY A 19 -12.88 9.64 0.56
N CYS A 20 -13.85 9.49 1.44
CA CYS A 20 -13.71 8.66 2.63
C CYS A 20 -13.75 7.16 2.33
N GLY A 21 -14.34 6.74 1.20
CA GLY A 21 -14.40 5.34 0.79
C GLY A 21 -13.06 4.77 0.35
N ASN A 22 -12.19 5.62 -0.19
CA ASN A 22 -10.86 5.25 -0.64
C ASN A 22 -9.85 6.15 0.09
N LYS A 23 -9.01 5.54 0.91
CA LYS A 23 -8.00 6.29 1.64
C LYS A 23 -6.98 6.87 0.67
N SER A 24 -6.64 8.14 0.84
CA SER A 24 -5.63 8.79 0.03
C SER A 24 -4.25 8.22 0.34
N MET A 25 -3.34 8.35 -0.61
CA MET A 25 -1.96 7.90 -0.42
C MET A 25 -1.31 8.57 0.80
N ASN A 26 -1.54 9.87 0.99
CA ASN A 26 -1.01 10.59 2.15
C ASN A 26 -1.53 10.04 3.47
N TYR A 27 -2.81 9.69 3.55
CA TYR A 27 -3.39 9.10 4.74
C TYR A 27 -2.73 7.75 5.04
N ILE A 28 -2.58 6.91 4.02
CA ILE A 28 -2.00 5.57 4.15
C ILE A 28 -0.56 5.67 4.64
N ILE A 29 0.23 6.52 4.02
CA ILE A 29 1.65 6.71 4.38
C ILE A 29 1.79 7.16 5.84
N LYS A 30 0.90 8.03 6.32
CA LYS A 30 0.97 8.55 7.68
C LYS A 30 0.44 7.60 8.75
N ASN A 31 -0.56 6.78 8.41
CA ASN A 31 -1.36 6.09 9.43
C ASN A 31 -1.27 4.56 9.39
N LYS A 32 -0.75 3.98 8.32
CA LYS A 32 -0.72 2.52 8.20
C LYS A 32 0.69 1.98 8.40
N PRO A 33 0.81 0.77 8.98
CA PRO A 33 2.11 0.11 9.09
C PRO A 33 2.73 -0.11 7.71
N SER A 34 4.04 -0.09 7.66
CA SER A 34 4.77 -0.29 6.41
C SER A 34 5.98 -1.17 6.58
N VAL A 35 6.38 -1.81 5.50
CA VAL A 35 7.62 -2.59 5.43
C VAL A 35 8.34 -2.22 4.14
N THR A 36 9.65 -2.03 4.24
CA THR A 36 10.52 -1.74 3.10
C THR A 36 11.26 -3.00 2.70
N GLY A 37 11.30 -3.30 1.42
CA GLY A 37 12.01 -4.47 0.94
C GLY A 37 12.38 -4.37 -0.52
N ILE A 38 13.20 -5.34 -0.97
CA ILE A 38 13.66 -5.42 -2.35
C ILE A 38 12.90 -6.54 -3.06
N VAL A 39 12.40 -6.25 -4.24
CA VAL A 39 11.63 -7.22 -5.04
C VAL A 39 12.54 -8.30 -5.55
N GLU A 40 12.23 -9.55 -5.22
CA GLU A 40 12.97 -10.73 -5.66
C GLU A 40 12.26 -11.50 -6.76
N GLU A 41 10.93 -11.52 -6.74
CA GLU A 41 10.12 -12.23 -7.74
C GLU A 41 8.89 -11.40 -8.07
N VAL A 42 8.49 -11.42 -9.34
CA VAL A 42 7.27 -10.75 -9.81
C VAL A 42 6.39 -11.80 -10.49
N HIS A 43 5.16 -11.93 -9.99
CA HIS A 43 4.14 -12.80 -10.54
C HIS A 43 2.96 -11.96 -11.03
N ASP A 44 1.96 -12.58 -11.63
CA ASP A 44 0.85 -11.85 -12.26
C ASP A 44 0.05 -11.03 -11.24
N ASP A 45 -0.17 -11.58 -10.04
CA ASP A 45 -1.03 -10.97 -9.03
C ASP A 45 -0.35 -10.75 -7.68
N TYR A 46 0.91 -11.12 -7.56
CA TYR A 46 1.66 -10.91 -6.32
C TYR A 46 3.15 -10.81 -6.60
N ILE A 47 3.90 -10.32 -5.61
CA ILE A 47 5.35 -10.25 -5.66
C ILE A 47 5.94 -10.84 -4.38
N ILE A 48 7.20 -11.27 -4.47
CA ILE A 48 7.98 -11.68 -3.29
C ILE A 48 9.07 -10.63 -3.09
N ILE A 49 9.15 -10.10 -1.86
CA ILE A 49 10.20 -9.15 -1.49
C ILE A 49 11.02 -9.71 -0.34
N TYR A 50 12.23 -9.20 -0.18
CA TYR A 50 13.08 -9.46 0.97
C TYR A 50 13.23 -8.17 1.77
N SER A 51 12.96 -8.25 3.08
CA SER A 51 13.09 -7.11 3.99
C SER A 51 14.05 -7.43 5.12
N GLU A 52 14.99 -6.51 5.39
CA GLU A 52 15.86 -6.59 6.54
C GLU A 52 15.36 -5.74 7.71
N THR A 53 14.36 -4.89 7.46
CA THR A 53 13.96 -3.84 8.40
C THR A 53 12.61 -4.07 9.08
N ALA A 54 11.93 -5.18 8.77
CA ALA A 54 10.63 -5.45 9.37
C ALA A 54 10.76 -5.74 10.86
N ASP A 55 9.99 -5.05 11.68
CA ASP A 55 9.96 -5.27 13.12
C ASP A 55 9.52 -6.70 13.43
N GLY A 56 10.20 -7.33 14.38
CA GLY A 56 9.92 -8.72 14.75
C GLY A 56 10.66 -9.76 13.91
N TYR A 57 11.42 -9.34 12.90
CA TYR A 57 12.15 -10.23 11.99
C TYR A 57 13.60 -9.75 11.85
N PRO A 58 14.41 -9.87 12.92
CA PRO A 58 15.74 -9.23 12.95
C PRO A 58 16.76 -9.82 11.97
N ASN A 59 16.53 -11.03 11.47
CA ASN A 59 17.44 -11.69 10.53
C ASN A 59 16.97 -11.57 9.07
N GLY A 60 16.02 -10.68 8.85
CA GLY A 60 15.42 -10.53 7.53
C GLY A 60 14.28 -11.52 7.28
N SER A 61 13.49 -11.24 6.28
CA SER A 61 12.33 -12.07 5.96
C SER A 61 11.89 -11.85 4.52
N ASN A 62 11.30 -12.89 3.95
CA ASN A 62 10.64 -12.79 2.65
C ASN A 62 9.14 -12.60 2.86
N TRP A 63 8.54 -11.77 2.01
CA TRP A 63 7.13 -11.40 2.10
C TRP A 63 6.45 -11.61 0.75
N SER A 64 5.30 -12.26 0.77
CA SER A 64 4.43 -12.37 -0.40
C SER A 64 3.35 -11.31 -0.30
N ILE A 65 3.30 -10.41 -1.28
CA ILE A 65 2.45 -9.23 -1.25
C ILE A 65 1.58 -9.21 -2.49
N SER A 66 0.27 -9.04 -2.28
CA SER A 66 -0.67 -8.92 -3.38
C SER A 66 -0.47 -7.61 -4.15
N LEU A 67 -0.53 -7.67 -5.46
CA LEU A 67 -0.58 -6.50 -6.32
C LEU A 67 -1.99 -5.93 -6.46
N ASN A 68 -2.99 -6.60 -5.90
CA ASN A 68 -4.34 -6.10 -5.84
C ASN A 68 -4.49 -5.16 -4.62
N VAL A 69 -3.94 -3.97 -4.76
CA VAL A 69 -3.88 -2.97 -3.70
C VAL A 69 -5.16 -2.14 -3.67
N GLU A 70 -5.51 -1.63 -2.48
CA GLU A 70 -6.71 -0.83 -2.33
C GLU A 70 -6.58 0.55 -2.97
N ASN A 71 -5.42 1.18 -2.84
CA ASN A 71 -5.18 2.48 -3.46
C ASN A 71 -4.63 2.29 -4.88
N LYS A 72 -5.38 2.73 -5.87
CA LYS A 72 -5.03 2.53 -7.29
C LYS A 72 -3.92 3.45 -7.79
N ASP A 73 -3.49 4.42 -6.99
CA ASP A 73 -2.32 5.25 -7.29
C ASP A 73 -1.01 4.57 -6.89
N SER A 74 -1.09 3.34 -6.41
CA SER A 74 0.07 2.56 -6.00
C SER A 74 0.98 2.22 -7.18
N TYR A 75 2.27 2.06 -6.87
CA TYR A 75 3.24 1.57 -7.84
C TYR A 75 3.12 0.04 -7.93
N THR A 76 2.56 -0.44 -9.03
CA THR A 76 2.37 -1.89 -9.26
C THR A 76 3.17 -2.43 -10.44
N ASP A 77 3.83 -1.57 -11.22
CA ASP A 77 4.71 -1.98 -12.32
C ASP A 77 6.10 -2.35 -11.81
N VAL A 78 6.15 -3.09 -10.73
CA VAL A 78 7.40 -3.47 -10.06
C VAL A 78 8.23 -4.40 -10.93
N VAL A 79 9.54 -4.25 -10.83
CA VAL A 79 10.50 -5.17 -11.43
C VAL A 79 11.45 -5.70 -10.37
N VAL A 80 12.06 -6.85 -10.65
CA VAL A 80 13.05 -7.43 -9.74
C VAL A 80 14.18 -6.44 -9.51
N GLY A 81 14.54 -6.22 -8.25
CA GLY A 81 15.56 -5.27 -7.83
C GLY A 81 15.03 -3.93 -7.36
N ASP A 82 13.76 -3.62 -7.61
CA ASP A 82 13.16 -2.40 -7.05
C ASP A 82 13.14 -2.47 -5.54
N GLU A 83 13.47 -1.34 -4.90
CA GLU A 83 13.24 -1.18 -3.47
C GLU A 83 11.89 -0.49 -3.30
N ILE A 84 10.96 -1.15 -2.62
CA ILE A 84 9.59 -0.66 -2.44
C ILE A 84 9.24 -0.57 -0.96
N VAL A 85 8.20 0.20 -0.68
CA VAL A 85 7.55 0.23 0.63
C VAL A 85 6.10 -0.20 0.41
N PHE A 86 5.64 -1.21 1.14
CA PHE A 86 4.22 -1.55 1.11
C PHE A 86 3.57 -1.20 2.43
N TYR A 87 2.31 -0.81 2.37
CA TYR A 87 1.50 -0.39 3.51
C TYR A 87 0.36 -1.38 3.67
N TYR A 88 0.17 -1.89 4.88
CA TYR A 88 -0.76 -3.00 5.12
C TYR A 88 -1.47 -2.80 6.46
N ASP A 89 -2.28 -3.78 6.87
CA ASP A 89 -3.07 -3.71 8.10
C ASP A 89 -2.29 -4.11 9.36
N GLY A 90 -1.00 -4.41 9.23
CA GLY A 90 -0.15 -4.83 10.34
C GLY A 90 -0.23 -6.33 10.63
N MET A 91 -0.99 -7.08 9.87
CA MET A 91 -1.19 -8.51 10.07
C MET A 91 -0.54 -9.31 8.95
N ALA A 92 0.31 -10.26 9.32
CA ALA A 92 0.94 -11.16 8.38
C ALA A 92 0.77 -12.59 8.88
N MET A 93 0.51 -13.52 7.95
CA MET A 93 0.53 -14.95 8.28
C MET A 93 1.98 -15.40 8.39
N GLU A 94 2.31 -16.07 9.48
CA GLU A 94 3.68 -16.53 9.75
C GLU A 94 3.99 -17.81 8.96
N THR A 95 4.01 -17.66 7.66
CA THR A 95 4.41 -18.69 6.72
C THR A 95 5.76 -18.29 6.11
N ASP A 96 6.33 -19.11 5.26
CA ASP A 96 7.59 -18.81 4.56
C ASP A 96 7.35 -18.96 3.06
N PRO A 97 7.23 -17.83 2.33
CA PRO A 97 7.31 -16.42 2.79
C PRO A 97 6.11 -15.99 3.63
N LEU A 98 6.29 -14.92 4.41
CA LEU A 98 5.20 -14.30 5.13
C LEU A 98 4.14 -13.81 4.15
N GLN A 99 2.86 -13.94 4.49
CA GLN A 99 1.76 -13.56 3.62
C GLN A 99 0.95 -12.43 4.21
N VAL A 100 0.66 -11.43 3.40
CA VAL A 100 -0.15 -10.27 3.77
C VAL A 100 -1.46 -10.33 3.00
N SER A 101 -2.58 -10.35 3.72
CA SER A 101 -3.92 -10.44 3.11
C SER A 101 -4.38 -9.10 2.54
N THR A 102 -4.09 -8.00 3.24
CA THR A 102 -4.56 -6.67 2.86
C THR A 102 -3.39 -5.75 2.65
N VAL A 103 -3.21 -5.29 1.41
CA VAL A 103 -2.21 -4.29 1.06
C VAL A 103 -2.95 -3.03 0.65
N TYR A 104 -2.72 -1.93 1.36
CA TYR A 104 -3.37 -0.66 1.06
C TYR A 104 -2.69 0.07 -0.08
N ALA A 105 -1.36 0.06 -0.11
CA ALA A 105 -0.60 0.80 -1.09
C ALA A 105 0.81 0.25 -1.22
N ILE A 106 1.43 0.50 -2.37
CA ILE A 106 2.84 0.22 -2.63
C ILE A 106 3.45 1.49 -3.23
N THR A 107 4.62 1.88 -2.73
CA THR A 107 5.37 3.00 -3.29
C THR A 107 6.77 2.55 -3.68
N LEU A 108 7.33 3.18 -4.70
CA LEU A 108 8.70 2.93 -5.12
C LEU A 108 9.64 3.81 -4.30
N LYS A 109 10.60 3.20 -3.62
CA LYS A 109 11.61 3.94 -2.86
C LYS A 109 12.87 4.16 -3.71
N THR A 110 13.37 3.09 -4.31
CA THR A 110 14.56 3.15 -5.17
C THR A 110 14.35 2.21 -6.36
N PRO A 111 14.40 2.72 -7.59
CA PRO A 111 14.23 1.85 -8.76
C PRO A 111 15.41 0.89 -8.93
N ALA A 112 15.14 -0.25 -9.55
CA ALA A 112 16.18 -1.19 -9.93
C ALA A 112 17.17 -0.55 -10.90
N GLU A 113 18.42 -0.88 -10.76
CA GLU A 113 19.48 -0.40 -11.66
C GLU A 113 19.57 -1.22 -12.93
#